data_dc0d9875b0f7af0bd00a475c1982782d
#
_entry.id   dc0d9875b0f7af0bd00a475c1982782d
#
_cell.length_a   1.000
_cell.length_b   1.000
_cell.length_c   1.000
_cell.angle_alpha   90.00
_cell.angle_beta   90.00
_cell.angle_gamma   90.00
#
_symmetry.space_group_name_H-M   'P 1'
#
loop_
_entity.id
_entity.type
_entity.pdbx_description
1 polymer ?
#
loop_
_entity_poly.entity_id
_entity_poly.type
_entity_poly.pdbx_seq_one_letter_code
_entity_poly.pdbx_strand_id
1 'polypeptide(L)'
;MRVRFAPSPTGHLHVGGARTAIFNWLFARHHKGTFIVRVEDTDQARSTRQSEDMVLDDLRWLRTLWDEGPDIGGPHAPYRQSERTEIYHRFAAELMKRDVVYRCYCTEEELEQKRKAAEAAGRPPHYDLKCWYNRRNDGAPHAVRFHVPGDGDVTINDLIRGQVTWKKESLGDFIVVRSDGLPTYNFSVVIDDHEMEISHVIRAEEHLTNTHRQVLIYRAMGWQVPEFAHVSLILGPDRSKLSKRHGATSVSQYAEEGFLPEAMFNYLTLLGWSSPDGKELFTREDAVGKFALERVNAAPAVFDHQKLAWLNGQYIHAMSAAELRPLVARFFDAPWIEEGIDVVKTSVHRLTQFADALRFVREFTCAEVDRDFREKLRDELRTGGIPTDEASYKAMVERLKTATGLKGKALFMPLRLAITGSDHGPELVRVIPLLKRASEIDPAVLSPLQRVEQCIR
;
A
#
# COMPACT_ATOMS: atom_id res chain seq x y z
N MET A 1 -8.44 -5.92 -23.24
CA MET A 1 -8.78 -5.21 -22.01
C MET A 1 -7.56 -4.44 -21.54
N ARG A 2 -7.69 -3.16 -21.27
CA ARG A 2 -6.57 -2.28 -20.87
C ARG A 2 -7.04 -1.40 -19.72
N VAL A 3 -6.26 -1.33 -18.65
CA VAL A 3 -6.50 -0.53 -17.46
C VAL A 3 -5.25 0.24 -17.07
N ARG A 4 -5.40 1.27 -16.25
CA ARG A 4 -4.26 2.10 -15.85
C ARG A 4 -4.34 2.52 -14.39
N PHE A 5 -3.20 2.60 -13.76
CA PHE A 5 -2.97 3.41 -12.57
C PHE A 5 -2.31 4.72 -13.00
N ALA A 6 -2.89 5.84 -12.58
CA ALA A 6 -2.49 7.16 -13.05
C ALA A 6 -2.15 8.09 -11.87
N PRO A 7 -0.99 7.89 -11.21
CA PRO A 7 -0.60 8.68 -10.05
C PRO A 7 -0.08 10.07 -10.45
N SER A 8 -0.44 11.07 -9.62
CA SER A 8 0.29 12.34 -9.57
C SER A 8 1.51 12.17 -8.66
N PRO A 9 2.75 12.40 -9.13
CA PRO A 9 3.97 12.10 -8.37
C PRO A 9 4.27 13.22 -7.35
N THR A 10 3.60 13.18 -6.21
CA THR A 10 3.74 14.16 -5.12
C THR A 10 4.42 13.62 -3.87
N GLY A 11 5.10 12.48 -3.96
CA GLY A 11 5.78 11.77 -2.89
C GLY A 11 5.50 10.26 -2.92
N HIS A 12 5.71 9.58 -1.82
CA HIS A 12 5.47 8.15 -1.69
C HIS A 12 4.01 7.76 -1.95
N LEU A 13 3.81 6.54 -2.43
CA LEU A 13 2.50 5.99 -2.74
C LEU A 13 1.66 5.79 -1.47
N HIS A 14 0.57 6.55 -1.35
CA HIS A 14 -0.39 6.38 -0.28
C HIS A 14 -1.14 5.04 -0.42
N VAL A 15 -1.48 4.38 0.69
CA VAL A 15 -2.19 3.09 0.68
C VAL A 15 -3.49 3.09 -0.12
N GLY A 16 -4.19 4.23 -0.21
CA GLY A 16 -5.37 4.39 -1.07
C GLY A 16 -5.04 4.27 -2.56
N GLY A 17 -3.94 4.90 -2.99
CA GLY A 17 -3.40 4.77 -4.35
C GLY A 17 -2.90 3.34 -4.60
N ALA A 18 -2.18 2.75 -3.63
CA ALA A 18 -1.69 1.38 -3.70
C ALA A 18 -2.82 0.37 -3.89
N ARG A 19 -3.93 0.49 -3.14
CA ARG A 19 -5.13 -0.35 -3.32
C ARG A 19 -5.71 -0.18 -4.72
N THR A 20 -5.81 1.05 -5.21
CA THR A 20 -6.31 1.33 -6.56
C THR A 20 -5.41 0.69 -7.62
N ALA A 21 -4.09 0.77 -7.47
CA ALA A 21 -3.13 0.09 -8.34
C ALA A 21 -3.29 -1.44 -8.30
N ILE A 22 -3.42 -2.02 -7.10
CA ILE A 22 -3.65 -3.45 -6.92
C ILE A 22 -4.95 -3.91 -7.62
N PHE A 23 -6.05 -3.16 -7.50
CA PHE A 23 -7.31 -3.52 -8.15
C PHE A 23 -7.22 -3.45 -9.69
N ASN A 24 -6.54 -2.44 -10.24
CA ASN A 24 -6.25 -2.38 -11.66
C ASN A 24 -5.37 -3.58 -12.10
N TRP A 25 -4.32 -3.88 -11.34
CA TRP A 25 -3.42 -4.99 -11.61
C TRP A 25 -4.15 -6.34 -11.56
N LEU A 26 -4.94 -6.59 -10.51
CA LEU A 26 -5.75 -7.81 -10.37
C LEU A 26 -6.73 -7.98 -11.54
N PHE A 27 -7.43 -6.91 -11.89
CA PHE A 27 -8.38 -6.91 -13.00
C PHE A 27 -7.69 -7.20 -14.35
N ALA A 28 -6.54 -6.55 -14.60
CA ALA A 28 -5.76 -6.83 -15.80
C ALA A 28 -5.28 -8.29 -15.84
N ARG A 29 -4.71 -8.80 -14.75
CA ARG A 29 -4.19 -10.18 -14.71
C ARG A 29 -5.30 -11.23 -14.81
N HIS A 30 -6.44 -11.00 -14.15
CA HIS A 30 -7.60 -11.89 -14.24
C HIS A 30 -8.08 -12.05 -15.69
N HIS A 31 -8.16 -10.95 -16.42
CA HIS A 31 -8.63 -10.92 -17.81
C HIS A 31 -7.51 -11.07 -18.86
N LYS A 32 -6.28 -11.39 -18.46
CA LYS A 32 -5.11 -11.46 -19.36
C LYS A 32 -4.94 -10.19 -20.21
N GLY A 33 -5.25 -9.04 -19.61
CA GLY A 33 -5.18 -7.72 -20.22
C GLY A 33 -3.89 -6.99 -19.86
N THR A 34 -3.81 -5.71 -20.21
CA THR A 34 -2.67 -4.83 -20.03
C THR A 34 -2.87 -3.90 -18.84
N PHE A 35 -1.90 -3.81 -17.94
CA PHE A 35 -1.85 -2.85 -16.85
C PHE A 35 -0.80 -1.77 -17.14
N ILE A 36 -1.24 -0.52 -17.21
CA ILE A 36 -0.44 0.65 -17.58
C ILE A 36 -0.20 1.50 -16.34
N VAL A 37 1.02 2.07 -16.22
CA VAL A 37 1.30 3.19 -15.30
C VAL A 37 1.50 4.45 -16.13
N ARG A 38 0.66 5.48 -15.87
CA ARG A 38 0.75 6.79 -16.50
C ARG A 38 0.96 7.86 -15.43
N VAL A 39 2.02 8.65 -15.58
CA VAL A 39 2.36 9.72 -14.63
C VAL A 39 1.59 10.99 -14.98
N GLU A 40 0.80 11.50 -14.04
CA GLU A 40 0.03 12.75 -14.20
C GLU A 40 0.78 13.91 -13.53
N ASP A 41 1.79 14.44 -14.25
CA ASP A 41 2.75 15.45 -13.81
C ASP A 41 2.53 16.83 -14.45
N THR A 42 1.31 17.16 -14.84
CA THR A 42 0.96 18.47 -15.40
C THR A 42 1.16 19.63 -14.41
N ASP A 43 1.08 19.37 -13.11
CA ASP A 43 1.45 20.32 -12.05
C ASP A 43 2.94 20.18 -11.72
N GLN A 44 3.79 20.84 -12.53
CA GLN A 44 5.25 20.77 -12.41
C GLN A 44 5.79 21.32 -11.08
N ALA A 45 5.04 22.18 -10.38
CA ALA A 45 5.47 22.72 -9.09
C ALA A 45 5.46 21.67 -7.97
N ARG A 46 4.58 20.67 -8.08
CA ARG A 46 4.44 19.59 -7.08
C ARG A 46 4.96 18.23 -7.55
N SER A 47 5.26 18.11 -8.84
CA SER A 47 5.69 16.85 -9.46
C SER A 47 7.20 16.89 -9.70
N THR A 48 7.93 15.92 -9.14
CA THR A 48 9.38 15.77 -9.35
C THR A 48 9.70 14.36 -9.81
N ARG A 49 10.82 14.20 -10.53
CA ARG A 49 11.33 12.86 -10.92
C ARG A 49 11.58 11.98 -9.70
N GLN A 50 12.12 12.54 -8.63
CA GLN A 50 12.31 11.81 -7.38
C GLN A 50 11.00 11.28 -6.82
N SER A 51 9.93 12.08 -6.83
CA SER A 51 8.61 11.62 -6.38
C SER A 51 7.99 10.55 -7.30
N GLU A 52 8.27 10.63 -8.60
CA GLU A 52 7.90 9.58 -9.55
C GLU A 52 8.61 8.26 -9.23
N ASP A 53 9.94 8.29 -9.06
CA ASP A 53 10.74 7.12 -8.71
C ASP A 53 10.23 6.46 -7.41
N MET A 54 9.90 7.26 -6.38
CA MET A 54 9.32 6.77 -5.15
C MET A 54 8.01 5.98 -5.38
N VAL A 55 7.11 6.49 -6.21
CA VAL A 55 5.85 5.81 -6.54
C VAL A 55 6.11 4.50 -7.30
N LEU A 56 7.02 4.51 -8.27
CA LEU A 56 7.36 3.33 -9.05
C LEU A 56 8.05 2.26 -8.18
N ASP A 57 8.92 2.67 -7.26
CA ASP A 57 9.58 1.76 -6.31
C ASP A 57 8.59 1.14 -5.32
N ASP A 58 7.63 1.92 -4.83
CA ASP A 58 6.53 1.42 -3.98
C ASP A 58 5.69 0.36 -4.73
N LEU A 59 5.38 0.57 -6.03
CA LEU A 59 4.68 -0.41 -6.87
C LEU A 59 5.52 -1.67 -7.12
N ARG A 60 6.85 -1.52 -7.34
CA ARG A 60 7.78 -2.65 -7.48
C ARG A 60 7.87 -3.46 -6.19
N TRP A 61 7.96 -2.77 -5.04
CA TRP A 61 7.96 -3.43 -3.74
C TRP A 61 6.67 -4.22 -3.51
N LEU A 62 5.50 -3.66 -3.87
CA LEU A 62 4.22 -4.36 -3.87
C LEU A 62 4.14 -5.47 -4.93
N ARG A 63 5.13 -5.60 -5.83
CA ARG A 63 5.15 -6.52 -6.96
C ARG A 63 3.91 -6.38 -7.87
N THR A 64 3.38 -5.17 -8.01
CA THR A 64 2.32 -4.82 -8.96
C THR A 64 2.93 -4.27 -10.24
N LEU A 65 3.71 -5.11 -10.92
CA LEU A 65 4.46 -4.72 -12.12
C LEU A 65 3.53 -4.44 -13.29
N TRP A 66 3.84 -3.39 -14.03
CA TRP A 66 3.09 -2.91 -15.19
C TRP A 66 3.68 -3.41 -16.51
N ASP A 67 2.85 -3.38 -17.55
CA ASP A 67 3.20 -3.85 -18.88
C ASP A 67 3.65 -2.71 -19.79
N GLU A 68 3.19 -1.47 -19.50
CA GLU A 68 3.55 -0.23 -20.18
C GLU A 68 3.67 0.89 -19.16
N GLY A 69 4.65 1.77 -19.35
CA GLY A 69 4.86 2.86 -18.39
C GLY A 69 6.05 3.75 -18.69
N PRO A 70 6.33 4.74 -17.81
CA PRO A 70 7.30 5.81 -18.09
C PRO A 70 8.75 5.33 -18.17
N ASP A 71 9.08 4.18 -17.57
CA ASP A 71 10.42 3.60 -17.48
C ASP A 71 10.64 2.44 -18.46
N ILE A 72 9.59 1.70 -18.82
CA ILE A 72 9.68 0.55 -19.71
C ILE A 72 9.15 0.84 -21.13
N GLY A 73 8.48 1.99 -21.32
CA GLY A 73 7.89 2.37 -22.60
C GLY A 73 6.63 1.59 -22.95
N GLY A 74 6.33 1.47 -24.23
CA GLY A 74 5.18 0.77 -24.79
C GLY A 74 4.66 1.44 -26.08
N PRO A 75 3.64 0.86 -26.74
CA PRO A 75 3.17 1.31 -28.05
C PRO A 75 2.47 2.69 -28.01
N HIS A 76 2.03 3.16 -26.84
CA HIS A 76 1.30 4.42 -26.68
C HIS A 76 2.13 5.49 -25.96
N ALA A 77 3.48 5.37 -25.99
CA ALA A 77 4.38 6.37 -25.39
C ALA A 77 4.19 7.77 -26.01
N PRO A 78 4.51 8.83 -25.22
CA PRO A 78 5.06 8.82 -23.85
C PRO A 78 3.98 8.60 -22.79
N TYR A 79 4.39 8.10 -21.58
CA TYR A 79 3.51 7.82 -20.45
C TYR A 79 3.58 8.87 -19.34
N ARG A 80 4.14 10.05 -19.63
CA ARG A 80 4.12 11.22 -18.75
C ARG A 80 3.31 12.31 -19.42
N GLN A 81 2.38 12.91 -18.67
CA GLN A 81 1.51 13.95 -19.22
C GLN A 81 2.27 15.20 -19.66
N SER A 82 3.34 15.56 -18.94
CA SER A 82 4.23 16.68 -19.33
C SER A 82 4.87 16.52 -20.72
N GLU A 83 5.05 15.29 -21.18
CA GLU A 83 5.64 14.97 -22.48
C GLU A 83 4.59 14.89 -23.61
N ARG A 84 3.28 15.13 -23.31
CA ARG A 84 2.14 14.94 -24.23
C ARG A 84 1.45 16.26 -24.62
N THR A 85 2.00 17.40 -24.29
CA THR A 85 1.36 18.73 -24.47
C THR A 85 0.90 18.98 -25.92
N GLU A 86 1.68 18.59 -26.91
CA GLU A 86 1.32 18.74 -28.33
C GLU A 86 0.10 17.89 -28.70
N ILE A 87 -0.04 16.71 -28.12
CA ILE A 87 -1.20 15.83 -28.31
C ILE A 87 -2.46 16.53 -27.78
N TYR A 88 -2.39 17.13 -26.59
CA TYR A 88 -3.52 17.86 -26.02
C TYR A 88 -3.91 19.08 -26.86
N HIS A 89 -2.94 19.84 -27.35
CA HIS A 89 -3.21 20.99 -28.22
C HIS A 89 -3.87 20.55 -29.53
N ARG A 90 -3.44 19.44 -30.14
CA ARG A 90 -4.06 18.87 -31.34
C ARG A 90 -5.53 18.58 -31.12
N PHE A 91 -5.90 17.90 -30.01
CA PHE A 91 -7.28 17.56 -29.70
C PHE A 91 -8.12 18.77 -29.26
N ALA A 92 -7.52 19.76 -28.59
CA ALA A 92 -8.20 21.03 -28.30
C ALA A 92 -8.57 21.77 -29.60
N ALA A 93 -7.65 21.78 -30.58
CA ALA A 93 -7.91 22.36 -31.91
C ALA A 93 -9.01 21.59 -32.67
N GLU A 94 -9.09 20.27 -32.50
CA GLU A 94 -10.16 19.47 -33.08
C GLU A 94 -11.53 19.79 -32.45
N LEU A 95 -11.61 19.88 -31.12
CA LEU A 95 -12.84 20.32 -30.43
C LEU A 95 -13.25 21.73 -30.86
N MET A 96 -12.28 22.63 -31.14
CA MET A 96 -12.55 23.98 -31.63
C MET A 96 -13.20 23.95 -33.03
N LYS A 97 -12.73 23.06 -33.93
CA LYS A 97 -13.33 22.86 -35.27
C LYS A 97 -14.75 22.31 -35.19
N ARG A 98 -15.06 21.51 -34.15
CA ARG A 98 -16.40 20.94 -33.89
C ARG A 98 -17.37 21.95 -33.24
N ASP A 99 -16.89 23.17 -32.92
CA ASP A 99 -17.63 24.24 -32.25
C ASP A 99 -18.20 23.84 -30.86
N VAL A 100 -17.58 22.90 -30.17
CA VAL A 100 -17.96 22.46 -28.84
C VAL A 100 -17.12 23.08 -27.74
N VAL A 101 -16.09 23.84 -28.09
CA VAL A 101 -15.26 24.64 -27.18
C VAL A 101 -15.11 26.07 -27.71
N TYR A 102 -14.75 27.01 -26.84
CA TYR A 102 -14.58 28.41 -27.17
C TYR A 102 -13.50 29.09 -26.35
N ARG A 103 -12.98 30.22 -26.86
CA ARG A 103 -11.99 31.05 -26.16
C ARG A 103 -12.67 31.84 -25.06
N CYS A 104 -12.12 31.76 -23.85
CA CYS A 104 -12.59 32.48 -22.68
C CYS A 104 -11.49 33.45 -22.21
N TYR A 105 -11.82 34.74 -22.25
CA TYR A 105 -10.90 35.85 -21.94
C TYR A 105 -11.20 36.45 -20.54
N CYS A 106 -12.04 35.85 -19.74
CA CYS A 106 -12.31 36.30 -18.39
C CYS A 106 -11.08 36.11 -17.50
N THR A 107 -10.75 37.12 -16.68
CA THR A 107 -9.69 37.01 -15.67
C THR A 107 -10.14 36.16 -14.49
N GLU A 108 -9.20 35.77 -13.65
CA GLU A 108 -9.50 35.00 -12.42
C GLU A 108 -10.39 35.82 -11.47
N GLU A 109 -10.13 37.16 -11.36
CA GLU A 109 -10.91 38.08 -10.54
C GLU A 109 -12.36 38.18 -11.04
N GLU A 110 -12.57 38.30 -12.36
CA GLU A 110 -13.92 38.31 -12.95
C GLU A 110 -14.68 37.01 -12.67
N LEU A 111 -13.99 35.87 -12.81
CA LEU A 111 -14.59 34.55 -12.56
C LEU A 111 -14.95 34.37 -11.09
N GLU A 112 -14.06 34.80 -10.18
CA GLU A 112 -14.30 34.72 -8.74
C GLU A 112 -15.47 35.63 -8.29
N GLN A 113 -15.55 36.85 -8.84
CA GLN A 113 -16.68 37.75 -8.58
C GLN A 113 -18.02 37.14 -9.04
N LYS A 114 -18.05 36.52 -10.22
CA LYS A 114 -19.25 35.84 -10.74
C LYS A 114 -19.62 34.63 -9.89
N ARG A 115 -18.65 33.87 -9.43
CA ARG A 115 -18.86 32.73 -8.53
C ARG A 115 -19.52 33.18 -7.22
N LYS A 116 -18.96 34.22 -6.58
CA LYS A 116 -19.50 34.79 -5.34
C LYS A 116 -20.89 35.35 -5.54
N ALA A 117 -21.16 36.05 -6.63
CA ALA A 117 -22.50 36.60 -6.94
C ALA A 117 -23.53 35.48 -7.18
N ALA A 118 -23.17 34.38 -7.81
CA ALA A 118 -24.07 33.25 -7.98
C ALA A 118 -24.35 32.55 -6.64
N GLU A 119 -23.34 32.32 -5.81
CA GLU A 119 -23.49 31.74 -4.47
C GLU A 119 -24.37 32.62 -3.57
N ALA A 120 -24.15 33.96 -3.55
CA ALA A 120 -24.97 34.90 -2.81
C ALA A 120 -26.44 34.91 -3.25
N ALA A 121 -26.70 34.60 -4.52
CA ALA A 121 -28.03 34.47 -5.09
C ALA A 121 -28.65 33.06 -4.95
N GLY A 122 -28.00 32.14 -4.22
CA GLY A 122 -28.44 30.74 -4.07
C GLY A 122 -28.45 29.94 -5.37
N ARG A 123 -27.69 30.34 -6.37
CA ARG A 123 -27.58 29.67 -7.66
C ARG A 123 -26.28 28.86 -7.75
N PRO A 124 -26.25 27.76 -8.50
CA PRO A 124 -25.00 27.06 -8.79
C PRO A 124 -23.94 28.01 -9.39
N PRO A 125 -22.66 27.93 -8.98
CA PRO A 125 -21.61 28.83 -9.43
C PRO A 125 -21.11 28.48 -10.84
N HIS A 126 -22.02 28.35 -11.79
CA HIS A 126 -21.69 28.07 -13.19
C HIS A 126 -21.19 29.30 -13.90
N TYR A 127 -20.39 29.09 -14.94
CA TYR A 127 -19.97 30.16 -15.82
C TYR A 127 -21.19 30.72 -16.59
N ASP A 128 -21.27 32.06 -16.67
CA ASP A 128 -22.41 32.81 -17.23
C ASP A 128 -22.49 32.84 -18.76
N LEU A 129 -21.70 32.06 -19.45
CA LEU A 129 -21.60 31.98 -20.90
C LEU A 129 -21.20 33.30 -21.61
N LYS A 130 -20.64 34.29 -20.88
CA LYS A 130 -20.24 35.59 -21.44
C LYS A 130 -19.43 35.44 -22.72
N CYS A 131 -18.37 34.60 -22.73
CA CYS A 131 -17.51 34.42 -23.88
C CYS A 131 -18.09 33.47 -24.94
N TRP A 132 -19.09 32.64 -24.60
CA TRP A 132 -19.84 31.85 -25.56
C TRP A 132 -20.69 32.72 -26.48
N TYR A 133 -21.38 33.69 -25.95
CA TYR A 133 -22.21 34.64 -26.71
C TYR A 133 -21.38 35.77 -27.34
N ASN A 134 -20.26 36.15 -26.72
CA ASN A 134 -19.40 37.22 -27.23
C ASN A 134 -18.08 36.64 -27.72
N ARG A 135 -18.16 35.89 -28.82
CA ARG A 135 -17.01 35.21 -29.43
C ARG A 135 -15.95 36.25 -29.89
N ARG A 136 -14.70 36.08 -29.41
CA ARG A 136 -13.55 36.89 -29.82
C ARG A 136 -12.44 35.97 -30.36
N ASN A 137 -11.62 36.54 -31.25
CA ASN A 137 -10.43 35.88 -31.80
C ASN A 137 -9.39 36.98 -32.16
N ASP A 138 -8.89 37.67 -31.14
CA ASP A 138 -7.97 38.79 -31.29
C ASP A 138 -6.52 38.46 -30.91
N GLY A 139 -6.20 37.17 -30.71
CA GLY A 139 -4.87 36.69 -30.36
C GLY A 139 -4.46 36.92 -28.89
N ALA A 140 -5.30 37.55 -28.07
CA ALA A 140 -4.99 37.73 -26.66
C ALA A 140 -4.93 36.37 -25.88
N PRO A 141 -4.16 36.32 -24.79
CA PRO A 141 -4.14 35.13 -23.91
C PRO A 141 -5.54 34.75 -23.49
N HIS A 142 -5.88 33.47 -23.59
CA HIS A 142 -7.23 32.96 -23.30
C HIS A 142 -7.18 31.51 -22.84
N ALA A 143 -8.15 31.12 -22.03
CA ALA A 143 -8.43 29.72 -21.75
C ALA A 143 -9.36 29.14 -22.83
N VAL A 144 -9.29 27.82 -23.06
CA VAL A 144 -10.28 27.11 -23.87
C VAL A 144 -11.30 26.47 -22.96
N ARG A 145 -12.58 26.80 -23.16
CA ARG A 145 -13.68 26.33 -22.33
C ARG A 145 -14.60 25.44 -23.14
N PHE A 146 -14.97 24.28 -22.56
CA PHE A 146 -15.94 23.36 -23.10
C PHE A 146 -17.35 23.88 -22.85
N HIS A 147 -18.17 23.92 -23.90
CA HIS A 147 -19.59 24.26 -23.82
C HIS A 147 -20.40 23.01 -23.49
N VAL A 148 -21.08 23.02 -22.36
CA VAL A 148 -21.93 21.91 -21.93
C VAL A 148 -23.27 22.02 -22.64
N PRO A 149 -23.66 20.99 -23.46
CA PRO A 149 -24.98 21.00 -24.09
C PRO A 149 -26.11 21.05 -23.06
N GLY A 150 -27.12 21.88 -23.33
CA GLY A 150 -28.28 22.05 -22.44
C GLY A 150 -29.36 20.97 -22.56
N ASP A 151 -29.10 19.88 -23.22
CA ASP A 151 -30.09 18.94 -23.75
C ASP A 151 -30.31 17.66 -22.95
N GLY A 152 -29.68 17.52 -21.76
CA GLY A 152 -29.97 16.34 -20.93
C GLY A 152 -29.02 16.07 -19.78
N ASP A 153 -29.42 15.10 -18.97
CA ASP A 153 -28.65 14.57 -17.87
C ASP A 153 -27.45 13.74 -18.38
N VAL A 154 -26.38 13.68 -17.60
CA VAL A 154 -25.28 12.75 -17.85
C VAL A 154 -25.41 11.56 -16.93
N THR A 155 -25.59 10.37 -17.52
CA THR A 155 -25.70 9.11 -16.79
C THR A 155 -24.60 8.15 -17.22
N ILE A 156 -24.03 7.45 -16.24
CA ILE A 156 -23.13 6.30 -16.42
C ILE A 156 -23.68 5.12 -15.63
N ASN A 157 -23.25 3.91 -16.02
CA ASN A 157 -23.42 2.72 -15.21
C ASN A 157 -22.05 2.35 -14.62
N ASP A 158 -21.82 2.72 -13.36
CA ASP A 158 -20.57 2.43 -12.67
C ASP A 158 -20.57 0.96 -12.18
N LEU A 159 -19.51 0.22 -12.46
CA LEU A 159 -19.44 -1.22 -12.19
C LEU A 159 -19.47 -1.58 -10.68
N ILE A 160 -19.19 -0.59 -9.79
CA ILE A 160 -19.22 -0.78 -8.35
C ILE A 160 -20.42 -0.08 -7.72
N ARG A 161 -20.77 1.14 -8.22
CA ARG A 161 -21.79 2.00 -7.62
C ARG A 161 -23.14 1.94 -8.30
N GLY A 162 -23.23 1.21 -9.43
CA GLY A 162 -24.44 1.16 -10.24
C GLY A 162 -24.69 2.45 -11.01
N GLN A 163 -25.94 2.77 -11.28
CA GLN A 163 -26.31 3.94 -12.07
C GLN A 163 -26.06 5.26 -11.31
N VAL A 164 -25.25 6.14 -11.90
CA VAL A 164 -24.97 7.49 -11.40
C VAL A 164 -25.41 8.51 -12.44
N THR A 165 -26.23 9.49 -12.02
CA THR A 165 -26.78 10.51 -12.91
C THR A 165 -26.48 11.92 -12.36
N TRP A 166 -25.92 12.76 -13.21
CA TRP A 166 -25.77 14.21 -12.97
C TRP A 166 -26.85 14.96 -13.73
N LYS A 167 -27.66 15.69 -13.00
CA LYS A 167 -28.73 16.50 -13.58
C LYS A 167 -28.16 17.66 -14.40
N LYS A 168 -28.76 17.98 -15.52
CA LYS A 168 -28.30 19.07 -16.40
C LYS A 168 -28.12 20.40 -15.68
N GLU A 169 -28.97 20.70 -14.71
CA GLU A 169 -28.93 21.91 -13.91
C GLU A 169 -27.66 22.01 -13.05
N SER A 170 -26.99 20.90 -12.78
CA SER A 170 -25.71 20.83 -12.05
C SER A 170 -24.48 20.88 -12.97
N LEU A 171 -24.69 20.90 -14.27
CA LEU A 171 -23.62 20.91 -15.27
C LEU A 171 -23.38 22.33 -15.77
N GLY A 172 -22.13 22.76 -15.80
CA GLY A 172 -21.74 24.07 -16.31
C GLY A 172 -20.45 24.01 -17.15
N ASP A 173 -20.28 24.98 -18.01
CA ASP A 173 -19.10 25.07 -18.87
C ASP A 173 -17.80 25.05 -18.05
N PHE A 174 -16.83 24.28 -18.49
CA PHE A 174 -15.57 24.08 -17.78
C PHE A 174 -14.34 24.27 -18.68
N ILE A 175 -13.21 24.65 -18.09
CA ILE A 175 -11.95 24.86 -18.83
C ILE A 175 -11.35 23.49 -19.21
N VAL A 176 -10.91 23.36 -20.45
CA VAL A 176 -10.16 22.18 -20.96
C VAL A 176 -8.67 22.52 -21.18
N VAL A 177 -8.34 23.76 -21.61
CA VAL A 177 -6.98 24.26 -21.67
C VAL A 177 -6.91 25.61 -20.96
N ARG A 178 -5.95 25.77 -20.08
CA ARG A 178 -5.72 26.99 -19.29
C ARG A 178 -5.11 28.09 -20.17
N SER A 179 -5.13 29.33 -19.68
CA SER A 179 -4.55 30.48 -20.39
C SER A 179 -3.03 30.40 -20.58
N ASP A 180 -2.33 29.59 -19.79
CA ASP A 180 -0.91 29.26 -19.92
C ASP A 180 -0.63 28.14 -20.95
N GLY A 181 -1.68 27.60 -21.58
CA GLY A 181 -1.59 26.53 -22.57
C GLY A 181 -1.59 25.12 -21.99
N LEU A 182 -1.57 24.95 -20.66
CA LEU A 182 -1.60 23.62 -20.03
C LEU A 182 -3.03 23.03 -20.05
N PRO A 183 -3.17 21.72 -20.30
CA PRO A 183 -4.46 21.06 -20.22
C PRO A 183 -4.94 20.98 -18.77
N THR A 184 -6.25 20.97 -18.58
CA THR A 184 -6.82 20.61 -17.27
C THR A 184 -6.85 19.10 -17.09
N TYR A 185 -6.89 18.63 -15.83
CA TYR A 185 -6.97 17.22 -15.47
C TYR A 185 -8.07 16.46 -16.26
N ASN A 186 -9.29 16.99 -16.31
CA ASN A 186 -10.39 16.30 -16.98
C ASN A 186 -10.17 16.13 -18.49
N PHE A 187 -9.43 17.04 -19.10
CA PHE A 187 -9.13 16.98 -20.52
C PHE A 187 -7.97 16.03 -20.81
N SER A 188 -6.84 16.18 -20.11
CA SER A 188 -5.67 15.35 -20.34
C SER A 188 -5.97 13.86 -20.10
N VAL A 189 -6.69 13.55 -19.02
CA VAL A 189 -7.01 12.14 -18.70
C VAL A 189 -7.88 11.47 -19.77
N VAL A 190 -8.84 12.21 -20.36
CA VAL A 190 -9.70 11.66 -21.43
C VAL A 190 -8.90 11.39 -22.70
N ILE A 191 -8.05 12.34 -23.09
CA ILE A 191 -7.17 12.18 -24.25
C ILE A 191 -6.25 10.98 -24.07
N ASP A 192 -5.62 10.88 -22.92
CA ASP A 192 -4.68 9.80 -22.63
C ASP A 192 -5.38 8.44 -22.55
N ASP A 193 -6.53 8.37 -21.89
CA ASP A 193 -7.30 7.13 -21.80
C ASP A 193 -7.78 6.67 -23.19
N HIS A 194 -8.13 7.60 -24.08
CA HIS A 194 -8.44 7.28 -25.47
C HIS A 194 -7.22 6.83 -26.29
N GLU A 195 -6.14 7.62 -26.30
CA GLU A 195 -4.92 7.32 -27.06
C GLU A 195 -4.21 6.05 -26.57
N MET A 196 -4.36 5.69 -25.28
CA MET A 196 -3.83 4.46 -24.68
C MET A 196 -4.84 3.30 -24.72
N GLU A 197 -5.98 3.48 -25.40
CA GLU A 197 -7.03 2.47 -25.57
C GLU A 197 -7.55 1.89 -24.25
N ILE A 198 -7.70 2.73 -23.22
CA ILE A 198 -8.18 2.30 -21.91
C ILE A 198 -9.65 1.86 -22.02
N SER A 199 -9.91 0.62 -21.67
CA SER A 199 -11.26 0.04 -21.71
C SER A 199 -12.01 0.22 -20.38
N HIS A 200 -11.30 0.24 -19.25
CA HIS A 200 -11.88 0.36 -17.91
C HIS A 200 -11.08 1.35 -17.06
N VAL A 201 -11.80 2.28 -16.43
CA VAL A 201 -11.26 3.30 -15.54
C VAL A 201 -11.60 2.95 -14.10
N ILE A 202 -10.69 2.20 -13.44
CA ILE A 202 -10.80 1.83 -12.02
C ILE A 202 -10.03 2.87 -11.20
N ARG A 203 -10.71 3.63 -10.33
CA ARG A 203 -10.10 4.73 -9.57
C ARG A 203 -10.87 5.05 -8.27
N ALA A 204 -10.31 5.92 -7.41
CA ALA A 204 -10.97 6.32 -6.18
C ALA A 204 -12.25 7.13 -6.44
N GLU A 205 -13.25 6.97 -5.56
CA GLU A 205 -14.56 7.64 -5.66
C GLU A 205 -14.51 9.16 -5.61
N GLU A 206 -13.43 9.75 -5.09
CA GLU A 206 -13.24 11.22 -5.09
C GLU A 206 -13.19 11.80 -6.51
N HIS A 207 -12.90 10.95 -7.51
CA HIS A 207 -12.95 11.34 -8.93
C HIS A 207 -14.34 11.19 -9.56
N LEU A 208 -15.33 10.68 -8.84
CA LEU A 208 -16.69 10.47 -9.38
C LEU A 208 -17.27 11.78 -9.91
N THR A 209 -17.08 12.89 -9.17
CA THR A 209 -17.55 14.23 -9.58
C THR A 209 -16.85 14.80 -10.82
N ASN A 210 -15.76 14.19 -11.28
CA ASN A 210 -15.09 14.56 -12.53
C ASN A 210 -15.67 13.81 -13.74
N THR A 211 -16.29 12.65 -13.50
CA THR A 211 -16.67 11.69 -14.55
C THR A 211 -17.65 12.28 -15.56
N HIS A 212 -18.61 13.10 -15.13
CA HIS A 212 -19.56 13.71 -16.07
C HIS A 212 -18.86 14.63 -17.10
N ARG A 213 -17.83 15.40 -16.69
CA ARG A 213 -17.05 16.26 -17.61
C ARG A 213 -16.29 15.43 -18.60
N GLN A 214 -15.72 14.31 -18.14
CA GLN A 214 -14.95 13.40 -18.98
C GLN A 214 -15.87 12.71 -19.99
N VAL A 215 -17.04 12.23 -19.57
CA VAL A 215 -18.06 11.64 -20.48
C VAL A 215 -18.50 12.64 -21.55
N LEU A 216 -18.69 13.91 -21.20
CA LEU A 216 -19.05 14.95 -22.17
C LEU A 216 -17.96 15.15 -23.22
N ILE A 217 -16.66 15.12 -22.84
CA ILE A 217 -15.56 15.20 -23.78
C ILE A 217 -15.53 13.99 -24.72
N TYR A 218 -15.67 12.75 -24.19
CA TYR A 218 -15.77 11.54 -25.01
C TYR A 218 -16.88 11.65 -26.05
N ARG A 219 -18.08 12.08 -25.64
CA ARG A 219 -19.25 12.25 -26.52
C ARG A 219 -19.02 13.30 -27.59
N ALA A 220 -18.41 14.44 -27.21
CA ALA A 220 -18.11 15.51 -28.16
C ALA A 220 -17.08 15.11 -29.20
N MET A 221 -16.15 14.22 -28.86
CA MET A 221 -15.19 13.63 -29.78
C MET A 221 -15.76 12.48 -30.61
N GLY A 222 -16.93 11.95 -30.26
CA GLY A 222 -17.51 10.76 -30.88
C GLY A 222 -16.76 9.47 -30.51
N TRP A 223 -16.08 9.46 -29.38
CA TRP A 223 -15.32 8.32 -28.89
C TRP A 223 -16.17 7.41 -28.02
N GLN A 224 -15.79 6.14 -27.97
CA GLN A 224 -16.37 5.21 -27.02
C GLN A 224 -15.99 5.62 -25.58
N VAL A 225 -16.98 5.72 -24.71
CA VAL A 225 -16.77 5.97 -23.28
C VAL A 225 -16.31 4.67 -22.63
N PRO A 226 -15.20 4.68 -21.86
CA PRO A 226 -14.74 3.50 -21.14
C PRO A 226 -15.74 3.14 -20.02
N GLU A 227 -15.68 1.89 -19.55
CA GLU A 227 -16.38 1.48 -18.33
C GLU A 227 -15.72 2.11 -17.09
N PHE A 228 -16.55 2.58 -16.15
CA PHE A 228 -16.07 3.19 -14.92
C PHE A 228 -16.31 2.28 -13.71
N ALA A 229 -15.34 2.28 -12.79
CA ALA A 229 -15.44 1.60 -11.50
C ALA A 229 -14.81 2.50 -10.41
N HIS A 230 -15.66 3.12 -9.57
CA HIS A 230 -15.22 4.00 -8.51
C HIS A 230 -15.15 3.28 -7.16
N VAL A 231 -13.91 2.97 -6.72
CA VAL A 231 -13.66 2.30 -5.44
C VAL A 231 -13.82 3.26 -4.27
N SER A 232 -14.38 2.77 -3.17
CA SER A 232 -14.66 3.55 -1.96
C SER A 232 -13.40 4.14 -1.32
N LEU A 233 -13.55 5.11 -0.41
CA LEU A 233 -12.44 5.63 0.39
C LEU A 233 -11.96 4.60 1.42
N ILE A 234 -10.69 4.74 1.83
CA ILE A 234 -10.16 4.10 3.04
C ILE A 234 -10.26 5.11 4.18
N LEU A 235 -10.89 4.68 5.27
CA LEU A 235 -11.09 5.49 6.47
C LEU A 235 -10.12 5.08 7.58
N GLY A 236 -9.79 6.01 8.46
CA GLY A 236 -9.13 5.73 9.73
C GLY A 236 -10.10 5.12 10.76
N PRO A 237 -9.58 4.73 11.94
CA PRO A 237 -10.40 4.19 13.04
C PRO A 237 -11.52 5.16 13.49
N ASP A 238 -11.33 6.46 13.34
CA ASP A 238 -12.29 7.51 13.64
C ASP A 238 -13.33 7.74 12.53
N ARG A 239 -13.31 6.88 11.49
CA ARG A 239 -14.16 6.97 10.29
C ARG A 239 -13.97 8.23 9.45
N SER A 240 -12.95 9.03 9.68
CA SER A 240 -12.53 10.08 8.76
C SER A 240 -11.62 9.53 7.66
N LYS A 241 -11.40 10.28 6.58
CA LYS A 241 -10.46 9.88 5.52
C LYS A 241 -9.08 9.58 6.13
N LEU A 242 -8.51 8.41 5.79
CA LEU A 242 -7.20 8.00 6.29
C LEU A 242 -6.13 9.06 5.95
N SER A 243 -5.36 9.45 6.95
CA SER A 243 -4.35 10.50 6.86
C SER A 243 -3.20 10.25 7.83
N LYS A 244 -2.09 11.00 7.72
CA LYS A 244 -0.88 10.87 8.55
C LYS A 244 -1.13 10.89 10.06
N ARG A 245 -2.21 11.52 10.54
CA ARG A 245 -2.58 11.51 11.97
C ARG A 245 -2.99 10.13 12.50
N HIS A 246 -3.28 9.19 11.60
CA HIS A 246 -3.66 7.82 11.95
C HIS A 246 -2.46 6.84 11.90
N GLY A 247 -1.24 7.33 11.75
CA GLY A 247 -0.01 6.53 11.64
C GLY A 247 0.56 6.50 10.23
N ALA A 248 1.27 5.42 9.91
CA ALA A 248 1.81 5.20 8.58
C ALA A 248 0.72 5.19 7.51
N THR A 249 0.96 5.87 6.40
CA THR A 249 0.01 5.99 5.30
C THR A 249 0.62 5.71 3.93
N SER A 250 1.95 5.60 3.83
CA SER A 250 2.65 5.24 2.59
C SER A 250 3.15 3.80 2.62
N VAL A 251 3.26 3.22 1.44
CA VAL A 251 3.76 1.85 1.26
C VAL A 251 5.17 1.68 1.82
N SER A 252 6.07 2.64 1.54
CA SER A 252 7.44 2.65 2.05
C SER A 252 7.53 2.64 3.58
N GLN A 253 6.67 3.41 4.27
CA GLN A 253 6.65 3.40 5.73
C GLN A 253 6.33 2.01 6.29
N TYR A 254 5.38 1.28 5.70
CA TYR A 254 5.08 -0.10 6.11
C TYR A 254 6.26 -1.05 5.82
N ALA A 255 6.96 -0.87 4.70
CA ALA A 255 8.17 -1.63 4.39
C ALA A 255 9.27 -1.40 5.45
N GLU A 256 9.47 -0.14 5.88
CA GLU A 256 10.41 0.24 6.94
C GLU A 256 9.99 -0.30 8.32
N GLU A 257 8.70 -0.39 8.60
CA GLU A 257 8.16 -1.02 9.81
C GLU A 257 8.27 -2.56 9.81
N GLY A 258 8.76 -3.15 8.73
CA GLY A 258 9.00 -4.59 8.61
C GLY A 258 7.78 -5.40 8.20
N PHE A 259 6.84 -4.82 7.48
CA PHE A 259 5.78 -5.55 6.80
C PHE A 259 6.29 -6.17 5.50
N LEU A 260 5.73 -7.33 5.15
CA LEU A 260 6.03 -8.04 3.91
C LEU A 260 5.15 -7.51 2.76
N PRO A 261 5.67 -7.44 1.53
CA PRO A 261 4.88 -7.02 0.38
C PRO A 261 3.68 -7.93 0.10
N GLU A 262 3.78 -9.22 0.37
CA GLU A 262 2.69 -10.19 0.25
C GLU A 262 1.54 -9.87 1.22
N ALA A 263 1.87 -9.55 2.47
CA ALA A 263 0.90 -9.20 3.49
C ALA A 263 0.20 -7.87 3.16
N MET A 264 0.96 -6.86 2.73
CA MET A 264 0.41 -5.58 2.28
C MET A 264 -0.51 -5.74 1.07
N PHE A 265 -0.11 -6.50 0.07
CA PHE A 265 -0.94 -6.80 -1.09
C PHE A 265 -2.25 -7.49 -0.69
N ASN A 266 -2.17 -8.54 0.12
CA ASN A 266 -3.34 -9.27 0.61
C ASN A 266 -4.27 -8.35 1.41
N TYR A 267 -3.72 -7.60 2.35
CA TYR A 267 -4.50 -6.69 3.20
C TYR A 267 -5.18 -5.59 2.41
N LEU A 268 -4.45 -4.90 1.51
CA LEU A 268 -5.03 -3.85 0.67
C LEU A 268 -6.10 -4.40 -0.27
N THR A 269 -5.96 -5.65 -0.73
CA THR A 269 -7.00 -6.31 -1.52
C THR A 269 -8.28 -6.51 -0.70
N LEU A 270 -8.16 -6.91 0.57
CA LEU A 270 -9.31 -7.06 1.48
C LEU A 270 -10.01 -5.74 1.84
N LEU A 271 -9.35 -4.59 1.62
CA LEU A 271 -9.98 -3.28 1.84
C LEU A 271 -10.96 -2.92 0.70
N GLY A 272 -12.08 -3.58 0.69
CA GLY A 272 -13.16 -3.36 -0.26
C GLY A 272 -13.47 -4.56 -1.15
N TRP A 273 -12.64 -5.61 -1.17
CA TRP A 273 -12.93 -6.85 -1.88
C TRP A 273 -12.84 -8.07 -0.94
N SER A 274 -13.65 -9.09 -1.19
CA SER A 274 -13.60 -10.33 -0.44
C SER A 274 -13.58 -11.53 -1.37
N SER A 275 -12.74 -12.53 -1.02
CA SER A 275 -12.67 -13.78 -1.77
C SER A 275 -14.02 -14.51 -1.78
N PRO A 276 -14.44 -15.11 -2.89
CA PRO A 276 -15.70 -15.88 -2.98
C PRO A 276 -15.81 -17.02 -1.98
N ASP A 277 -14.68 -17.62 -1.58
CA ASP A 277 -14.61 -18.72 -0.60
C ASP A 277 -14.45 -18.22 0.86
N GLY A 278 -14.52 -16.92 1.10
CA GLY A 278 -14.43 -16.31 2.43
C GLY A 278 -13.04 -16.32 3.06
N LYS A 279 -12.01 -16.77 2.34
CA LYS A 279 -10.64 -16.77 2.84
C LYS A 279 -10.07 -15.36 2.92
N GLU A 280 -9.42 -15.04 4.02
CA GLU A 280 -8.71 -13.78 4.23
C GLU A 280 -7.21 -13.89 3.91
N LEU A 281 -6.63 -15.08 3.95
CA LEU A 281 -5.27 -15.37 3.54
C LEU A 281 -5.29 -16.04 2.16
N PHE A 282 -4.62 -15.45 1.18
CA PHE A 282 -4.57 -15.95 -0.20
C PHE A 282 -3.29 -15.51 -0.91
N THR A 283 -2.84 -16.31 -1.87
CA THR A 283 -1.73 -15.95 -2.75
C THR A 283 -2.17 -14.92 -3.80
N ARG A 284 -1.21 -14.34 -4.52
CA ARG A 284 -1.50 -13.44 -5.65
C ARG A 284 -2.27 -14.16 -6.76
N GLU A 285 -1.88 -15.38 -7.03
CA GLU A 285 -2.48 -16.27 -8.02
C GLU A 285 -3.93 -16.58 -7.65
N ASP A 286 -4.20 -16.87 -6.38
CA ASP A 286 -5.56 -17.04 -5.87
C ASP A 286 -6.40 -15.77 -6.07
N ALA A 287 -5.85 -14.60 -5.72
CA ALA A 287 -6.53 -13.33 -5.90
C ALA A 287 -6.81 -13.05 -7.38
N VAL A 288 -5.81 -13.23 -8.26
CA VAL A 288 -5.97 -13.08 -9.72
C VAL A 288 -7.06 -14.02 -10.24
N GLY A 289 -7.08 -15.28 -9.82
CA GLY A 289 -8.07 -16.26 -10.28
C GLY A 289 -9.52 -15.95 -9.87
N LYS A 290 -9.70 -15.18 -8.78
CA LYS A 290 -11.01 -14.94 -8.14
C LYS A 290 -11.48 -13.49 -8.19
N PHE A 291 -10.65 -12.56 -8.67
CA PHE A 291 -10.98 -11.14 -8.65
C PHE A 291 -12.11 -10.81 -9.61
N ALA A 292 -13.10 -10.07 -9.13
CA ALA A 292 -14.19 -9.53 -9.93
C ALA A 292 -14.62 -8.17 -9.35
N LEU A 293 -14.87 -7.19 -10.21
CA LEU A 293 -15.29 -5.84 -9.82
C LEU A 293 -16.66 -5.84 -9.15
N GLU A 294 -17.55 -6.75 -9.54
CA GLU A 294 -18.89 -6.92 -8.96
C GLU A 294 -18.85 -7.35 -7.49
N ARG A 295 -17.72 -7.83 -7.03
CA ARG A 295 -17.46 -8.18 -5.62
C ARG A 295 -16.80 -7.07 -4.83
N VAL A 296 -16.48 -5.96 -5.46
CA VAL A 296 -15.93 -4.78 -4.77
C VAL A 296 -17.05 -4.03 -4.09
N ASN A 297 -16.91 -3.84 -2.77
CA ASN A 297 -17.90 -3.14 -1.97
C ASN A 297 -17.84 -1.63 -2.20
N ALA A 298 -19.00 -1.02 -2.47
CA ALA A 298 -19.15 0.42 -2.59
C ALA A 298 -19.00 1.17 -1.25
N ALA A 299 -19.20 0.49 -0.11
CA ALA A 299 -19.04 1.11 1.22
C ALA A 299 -17.56 1.35 1.57
N PRO A 300 -17.22 2.46 2.27
CA PRO A 300 -15.88 2.73 2.73
C PRO A 300 -15.34 1.62 3.65
N ALA A 301 -14.05 1.29 3.49
CA ALA A 301 -13.35 0.31 4.33
C ALA A 301 -12.54 1.05 5.41
N VAL A 302 -12.57 0.54 6.65
CA VAL A 302 -11.75 1.06 7.76
C VAL A 302 -10.40 0.36 7.78
N PHE A 303 -9.32 1.13 7.86
CA PHE A 303 -7.96 0.60 7.97
C PHE A 303 -7.71 0.10 9.41
N ASP A 304 -7.44 -1.19 9.55
CA ASP A 304 -7.17 -1.86 10.82
C ASP A 304 -5.70 -2.32 10.87
N HIS A 305 -4.89 -1.61 11.67
CA HIS A 305 -3.46 -1.92 11.86
C HIS A 305 -3.24 -3.26 12.56
N GLN A 306 -4.15 -3.69 13.45
CA GLN A 306 -4.03 -4.96 14.15
C GLN A 306 -4.26 -6.12 13.19
N LYS A 307 -5.28 -6.01 12.34
CA LYS A 307 -5.54 -7.00 11.28
C LYS A 307 -4.38 -7.10 10.30
N LEU A 308 -3.79 -5.97 9.89
CA LEU A 308 -2.60 -5.97 9.02
C LEU A 308 -1.42 -6.66 9.71
N ALA A 309 -1.15 -6.35 10.98
CA ALA A 309 -0.07 -6.98 11.73
C ALA A 309 -0.30 -8.50 11.89
N TRP A 310 -1.52 -8.90 12.20
CA TRP A 310 -1.88 -10.32 12.26
C TRP A 310 -1.66 -11.04 10.93
N LEU A 311 -2.15 -10.48 9.82
CA LEU A 311 -1.91 -11.03 8.47
C LEU A 311 -0.41 -11.17 8.19
N ASN A 312 0.36 -10.14 8.47
CA ASN A 312 1.81 -10.16 8.27
C ASN A 312 2.48 -11.27 9.09
N GLY A 313 2.05 -11.45 10.34
CA GLY A 313 2.49 -12.57 11.18
C GLY A 313 2.21 -13.93 10.54
N GLN A 314 1.03 -14.13 9.94
CA GLN A 314 0.71 -15.40 9.26
C GLN A 314 1.68 -15.70 8.10
N TYR A 315 2.05 -14.69 7.30
CA TYR A 315 3.06 -14.86 6.25
C TYR A 315 4.44 -15.17 6.82
N ILE A 316 4.88 -14.45 7.86
CA ILE A 316 6.17 -14.72 8.53
C ILE A 316 6.20 -16.14 9.09
N HIS A 317 5.14 -16.59 9.76
CA HIS A 317 5.07 -17.91 10.38
C HIS A 317 5.12 -19.05 9.35
N ALA A 318 4.57 -18.81 8.16
CA ALA A 318 4.56 -19.79 7.06
C ALA A 318 5.92 -19.92 6.35
N MET A 319 6.78 -18.91 6.41
CA MET A 319 8.09 -18.93 5.77
C MET A 319 9.11 -19.77 6.57
N SER A 320 10.03 -20.39 5.87
CA SER A 320 11.22 -21.04 6.47
C SER A 320 12.19 -19.97 7.03
N ALA A 321 13.05 -20.38 7.95
CA ALA A 321 14.10 -19.49 8.48
C ALA A 321 15.07 -19.02 7.38
N ALA A 322 15.39 -19.88 6.43
CA ALA A 322 16.24 -19.55 5.28
C ALA A 322 15.63 -18.48 4.37
N GLU A 323 14.31 -18.51 4.12
CA GLU A 323 13.60 -17.48 3.36
C GLU A 323 13.51 -16.15 4.13
N LEU A 324 13.33 -16.19 5.46
CA LEU A 324 13.25 -15.03 6.31
C LEU A 324 14.60 -14.36 6.54
N ARG A 325 15.69 -15.11 6.57
CA ARG A 325 17.05 -14.61 6.87
C ARG A 325 17.43 -13.34 6.10
N PRO A 326 17.35 -13.29 4.75
CA PRO A 326 17.75 -12.08 3.99
C PRO A 326 16.81 -10.88 4.27
N LEU A 327 15.57 -11.12 4.68
CA LEU A 327 14.60 -10.07 5.00
C LEU A 327 14.86 -9.50 6.39
N VAL A 328 15.15 -10.36 7.38
CA VAL A 328 15.45 -10.00 8.76
C VAL A 328 16.81 -9.31 8.86
N ALA A 329 17.80 -9.76 8.06
CA ALA A 329 19.16 -9.19 8.05
C ALA A 329 19.21 -7.68 7.75
N ARG A 330 18.16 -7.11 7.12
CA ARG A 330 18.02 -5.67 6.91
C ARG A 330 17.80 -4.88 8.22
N PHE A 331 17.32 -5.53 9.27
CA PHE A 331 16.98 -4.93 10.57
C PHE A 331 17.87 -5.46 11.68
N PHE A 332 18.25 -6.72 11.63
CA PHE A 332 19.09 -7.37 12.62
C PHE A 332 19.83 -8.55 11.98
N ASP A 333 21.16 -8.60 12.11
CA ASP A 333 22.00 -9.69 11.60
C ASP A 333 22.96 -10.24 12.66
N ALA A 334 23.15 -11.54 12.62
CA ALA A 334 24.08 -12.27 13.46
C ALA A 334 24.48 -13.60 12.81
N PRO A 335 25.65 -14.19 13.15
CA PRO A 335 26.06 -15.48 12.58
C PRO A 335 25.08 -16.63 12.82
N TRP A 336 24.30 -16.53 13.90
CA TRP A 336 23.30 -17.51 14.37
C TRP A 336 21.85 -17.10 14.04
N ILE A 337 21.64 -16.08 13.17
CA ILE A 337 20.31 -15.50 12.97
C ILE A 337 19.29 -16.48 12.42
N GLU A 338 19.69 -17.43 11.57
CA GLU A 338 18.78 -18.38 10.96
C GLU A 338 18.18 -19.34 12.00
N GLU A 339 19.01 -19.88 12.89
CA GLU A 339 18.56 -20.70 14.02
C GLU A 339 17.70 -19.87 15.00
N GLY A 340 18.07 -18.59 15.23
CA GLY A 340 17.31 -17.66 16.05
C GLY A 340 15.92 -17.38 15.48
N ILE A 341 15.82 -17.11 14.18
CA ILE A 341 14.54 -16.93 13.48
C ILE A 341 13.63 -18.11 13.73
N ASP A 342 14.13 -19.32 13.57
CA ASP A 342 13.33 -20.53 13.73
C ASP A 342 12.76 -20.66 15.14
N VAL A 343 13.51 -20.21 16.15
CA VAL A 343 13.05 -20.23 17.56
C VAL A 343 11.93 -19.23 17.84
N VAL A 344 11.97 -18.01 17.26
CA VAL A 344 11.07 -16.92 17.66
C VAL A 344 10.02 -16.54 16.63
N LYS A 345 10.09 -17.02 15.37
CA LYS A 345 9.24 -16.55 14.27
C LYS A 345 7.73 -16.59 14.57
N THR A 346 7.27 -17.56 15.37
CA THR A 346 5.86 -17.71 15.72
C THR A 346 5.36 -16.67 16.74
N SER A 347 6.25 -15.90 17.35
CA SER A 347 5.92 -14.86 18.33
C SER A 347 6.02 -13.44 17.76
N VAL A 348 6.42 -13.28 16.49
CA VAL A 348 6.59 -11.98 15.86
C VAL A 348 5.59 -11.77 14.73
N HIS A 349 5.20 -10.52 14.54
CA HIS A 349 4.27 -10.10 13.50
C HIS A 349 4.89 -9.14 12.49
N ARG A 350 6.12 -8.67 12.71
CA ARG A 350 6.89 -7.77 11.82
C ARG A 350 8.36 -8.14 11.85
N LEU A 351 9.07 -7.92 10.74
CA LEU A 351 10.49 -8.21 10.63
C LEU A 351 11.35 -7.42 11.64
N THR A 352 10.95 -6.20 11.95
CA THR A 352 11.63 -5.36 12.96
C THR A 352 11.61 -5.96 14.37
N GLN A 353 10.64 -6.81 14.68
CA GLN A 353 10.50 -7.42 16.02
C GLN A 353 11.51 -8.54 16.30
N PHE A 354 12.18 -9.08 15.28
CA PHE A 354 13.19 -10.13 15.48
C PHE A 354 14.35 -9.65 16.37
N ALA A 355 14.79 -8.40 16.24
CA ALA A 355 15.84 -7.85 17.07
C ALA A 355 15.49 -7.94 18.56
N ASP A 356 14.30 -7.51 18.94
CA ASP A 356 13.83 -7.58 20.33
C ASP A 356 13.56 -9.01 20.78
N ALA A 357 12.93 -9.83 19.95
CA ALA A 357 12.63 -11.22 20.26
C ALA A 357 13.88 -12.08 20.46
N LEU A 358 15.00 -11.71 19.83
CA LEU A 358 16.30 -12.40 19.94
C LEU A 358 17.30 -11.72 20.87
N ARG A 359 16.91 -10.61 21.52
CA ARG A 359 17.79 -9.85 22.41
C ARG A 359 18.41 -10.74 23.49
N PHE A 360 17.65 -11.66 24.05
CA PHE A 360 18.11 -12.60 25.09
C PHE A 360 19.33 -13.45 24.69
N VAL A 361 19.61 -13.58 23.41
CA VAL A 361 20.77 -14.36 22.94
C VAL A 361 22.07 -13.65 23.26
N ARG A 362 22.15 -12.34 23.03
CA ARG A 362 23.36 -11.52 23.32
C ARG A 362 23.33 -10.83 24.67
N GLU A 363 22.15 -10.38 25.11
CA GLU A 363 21.98 -9.66 26.36
C GLU A 363 21.50 -10.63 27.43
N PHE A 364 22.32 -10.83 28.45
CA PHE A 364 21.97 -11.68 29.57
C PHE A 364 22.20 -10.93 30.90
N THR A 365 21.18 -10.93 31.72
CA THR A 365 21.21 -10.37 33.07
C THR A 365 20.84 -11.45 34.07
N CYS A 366 21.60 -11.56 35.17
CA CYS A 366 21.31 -12.53 36.23
C CYS A 366 19.97 -12.19 36.90
N ALA A 367 19.00 -13.07 36.78
CA ALA A 367 17.75 -12.99 37.53
C ALA A 367 17.93 -13.59 38.91
N GLU A 368 17.02 -13.29 39.83
CA GLU A 368 17.04 -13.90 41.16
C GLU A 368 16.58 -15.37 41.09
N VAL A 369 17.48 -16.29 41.40
CA VAL A 369 17.25 -17.74 41.44
C VAL A 369 18.00 -18.30 42.62
N ASP A 370 17.44 -19.27 43.31
CA ASP A 370 18.04 -19.97 44.42
C ASP A 370 19.44 -20.51 44.08
N ARG A 371 20.40 -20.31 44.99
CA ARG A 371 21.81 -20.66 44.77
C ARG A 371 22.00 -22.18 44.63
N ASP A 372 21.37 -22.98 45.48
CA ASP A 372 21.47 -24.46 45.43
C ASP A 372 20.95 -24.97 44.08
N PHE A 373 19.84 -24.40 43.61
CA PHE A 373 19.32 -24.73 42.25
C PHE A 373 20.35 -24.42 41.15
N ARG A 374 21.00 -23.23 41.20
CA ARG A 374 22.02 -22.88 40.20
C ARG A 374 23.23 -23.79 40.24
N GLU A 375 23.70 -24.15 41.44
CA GLU A 375 24.83 -25.06 41.61
C GLU A 375 24.50 -26.45 41.01
N LYS A 376 23.33 -26.98 41.31
CA LYS A 376 22.86 -28.24 40.69
C LYS A 376 22.71 -28.17 39.19
N LEU A 377 22.18 -27.08 38.63
CA LEU A 377 22.06 -26.85 37.20
C LEU A 377 23.44 -26.73 36.54
N ARG A 378 24.39 -26.01 37.16
CA ARG A 378 25.78 -25.91 36.68
C ARG A 378 26.42 -27.31 36.58
N ASP A 379 26.29 -28.11 37.66
CA ASP A 379 26.91 -29.44 37.71
C ASP A 379 26.27 -30.37 36.69
N GLU A 380 24.97 -30.28 36.48
CA GLU A 380 24.25 -31.00 35.43
C GLU A 380 24.75 -30.62 34.01
N LEU A 381 24.90 -29.31 33.72
CA LEU A 381 25.40 -28.85 32.42
C LEU A 381 26.87 -29.19 32.17
N ARG A 382 27.69 -29.33 33.22
CA ARG A 382 29.10 -29.77 33.15
C ARG A 382 29.25 -31.25 32.91
N THR A 383 28.50 -32.07 33.65
CA THR A 383 28.65 -33.52 33.64
C THR A 383 27.80 -34.19 32.54
N GLY A 384 26.55 -33.73 32.40
CA GLY A 384 25.61 -34.26 31.42
C GLY A 384 25.69 -33.60 30.04
N GLY A 385 26.45 -32.51 29.90
CA GLY A 385 26.58 -31.71 28.68
C GLY A 385 25.39 -30.75 28.45
N ILE A 386 25.66 -29.72 27.64
CA ILE A 386 24.62 -28.75 27.23
C ILE A 386 23.74 -29.41 26.15
N PRO A 387 22.41 -29.48 26.31
CA PRO A 387 21.50 -30.05 25.33
C PRO A 387 21.65 -29.45 23.93
N THR A 388 21.58 -30.30 22.90
CA THR A 388 21.64 -29.94 21.49
C THR A 388 20.35 -30.22 20.72
N ASP A 389 19.47 -31.02 21.33
CA ASP A 389 18.20 -31.45 20.76
C ASP A 389 17.15 -31.72 21.86
N GLU A 390 15.95 -32.08 21.46
CA GLU A 390 14.84 -32.36 22.37
C GLU A 390 15.09 -33.56 23.28
N ALA A 391 15.76 -34.59 22.77
CA ALA A 391 16.02 -35.82 23.56
C ALA A 391 17.01 -35.53 24.69
N SER A 392 18.14 -34.87 24.39
CA SER A 392 19.13 -34.46 25.41
C SER A 392 18.57 -33.43 26.39
N TYR A 393 17.68 -32.53 25.93
CA TYR A 393 16.97 -31.59 26.81
C TYR A 393 16.06 -32.34 27.80
N LYS A 394 15.25 -33.30 27.33
CA LYS A 394 14.38 -34.12 28.21
C LYS A 394 15.20 -34.89 29.22
N ALA A 395 16.31 -35.51 28.80
CA ALA A 395 17.21 -36.23 29.67
C ALA A 395 17.81 -35.30 30.77
N MET A 396 18.28 -34.12 30.41
CA MET A 396 18.75 -33.11 31.36
C MET A 396 17.66 -32.72 32.37
N VAL A 397 16.44 -32.46 31.90
CA VAL A 397 15.31 -32.11 32.78
C VAL A 397 15.01 -33.24 33.79
N GLU A 398 15.03 -34.52 33.38
CA GLU A 398 14.78 -35.65 34.30
C GLU A 398 15.89 -35.80 35.34
N ARG A 399 17.15 -35.63 34.96
CA ARG A 399 18.27 -35.62 35.94
C ARG A 399 18.16 -34.46 36.92
N LEU A 400 17.79 -33.26 36.42
CA LEU A 400 17.61 -32.08 37.25
C LEU A 400 16.42 -32.21 38.21
N LYS A 401 15.32 -32.85 37.79
CA LYS A 401 14.20 -33.23 38.67
C LYS A 401 14.69 -34.13 39.81
N THR A 402 15.49 -35.14 39.52
CA THR A 402 16.04 -36.05 40.50
C THR A 402 16.96 -35.33 41.48
N ALA A 403 17.82 -34.46 41.00
CA ALA A 403 18.80 -33.72 41.83
C ALA A 403 18.14 -32.65 42.72
N THR A 404 17.03 -32.04 42.25
CA THR A 404 16.38 -30.94 42.98
C THR A 404 15.11 -31.34 43.74
N GLY A 405 14.47 -32.45 43.35
CA GLY A 405 13.15 -32.84 43.86
C GLY A 405 12.01 -31.97 43.31
N LEU A 406 12.27 -30.97 42.45
CA LEU A 406 11.30 -30.02 41.92
C LEU A 406 10.59 -30.54 40.68
N LYS A 407 9.32 -30.09 40.47
CA LYS A 407 8.51 -30.45 39.29
C LYS A 407 7.68 -29.26 38.82
N GLY A 408 7.21 -29.32 37.56
CA GLY A 408 6.32 -28.33 36.97
C GLY A 408 6.89 -26.92 37.07
N LYS A 409 6.09 -25.92 37.41
CA LYS A 409 6.49 -24.52 37.44
C LYS A 409 7.66 -24.27 38.41
N ALA A 410 7.73 -25.01 39.55
CA ALA A 410 8.83 -24.86 40.52
C ALA A 410 10.18 -25.27 39.95
N LEU A 411 10.24 -26.13 38.93
CA LEU A 411 11.47 -26.49 38.21
C LEU A 411 11.71 -25.58 37.00
N PHE A 412 10.69 -25.39 36.17
CA PHE A 412 10.90 -24.74 34.85
C PHE A 412 11.07 -23.22 34.97
N MET A 413 10.52 -22.55 35.99
CA MET A 413 10.70 -21.12 36.18
C MET A 413 12.15 -20.77 36.60
N PRO A 414 12.73 -21.40 37.64
CA PRO A 414 14.14 -21.15 37.95
C PRO A 414 15.08 -21.54 36.80
N LEU A 415 14.79 -22.63 36.07
CA LEU A 415 15.57 -23.03 34.91
C LEU A 415 15.55 -21.93 33.82
N ARG A 416 14.38 -21.40 33.52
CA ARG A 416 14.22 -20.31 32.55
C ARG A 416 15.00 -19.06 32.99
N LEU A 417 14.80 -18.62 34.22
CA LEU A 417 15.47 -17.44 34.77
C LEU A 417 17.01 -17.61 34.76
N ALA A 418 17.51 -18.78 35.12
CA ALA A 418 18.95 -19.05 35.12
C ALA A 418 19.56 -19.06 33.72
N ILE A 419 18.82 -19.47 32.69
CA ILE A 419 19.29 -19.56 31.30
C ILE A 419 19.05 -18.29 30.49
N THR A 420 17.89 -17.64 30.66
CA THR A 420 17.49 -16.51 29.83
C THR A 420 17.52 -15.16 30.55
N GLY A 421 17.51 -15.14 31.88
CA GLY A 421 17.35 -13.93 32.68
C GLY A 421 15.91 -13.41 32.72
N SER A 422 14.94 -14.10 32.07
CA SER A 422 13.55 -13.65 31.92
C SER A 422 12.58 -14.76 32.32
N ASP A 423 11.42 -14.38 32.85
CA ASP A 423 10.35 -15.30 33.23
C ASP A 423 9.44 -15.74 32.04
N HIS A 424 9.61 -15.10 30.89
CA HIS A 424 8.87 -15.35 29.65
C HIS A 424 9.81 -15.50 28.45
N GLY A 425 9.25 -15.92 27.31
CA GLY A 425 10.00 -16.09 26.06
C GLY A 425 9.81 -17.46 25.41
N PRO A 426 10.60 -17.80 24.38
CA PRO A 426 10.46 -19.05 23.64
C PRO A 426 10.71 -20.28 24.52
N GLU A 427 10.29 -21.46 24.06
CA GLU A 427 10.45 -22.72 24.77
C GLU A 427 11.93 -23.06 25.01
N LEU A 428 12.27 -23.44 26.26
CA LEU A 428 13.66 -23.74 26.66
C LEU A 428 14.27 -24.89 25.85
N VAL A 429 13.47 -25.84 25.41
CA VAL A 429 13.89 -26.94 24.54
C VAL A 429 14.49 -26.46 23.22
N ARG A 430 14.11 -25.26 22.76
CA ARG A 430 14.65 -24.60 21.55
C ARG A 430 15.72 -23.56 21.90
N VAL A 431 15.56 -22.87 23.02
CA VAL A 431 16.46 -21.79 23.47
C VAL A 431 17.84 -22.35 23.87
N ILE A 432 17.92 -23.47 24.61
CA ILE A 432 19.19 -24.00 25.10
C ILE A 432 20.10 -24.48 23.95
N PRO A 433 19.60 -25.24 22.95
CA PRO A 433 20.40 -25.58 21.77
C PRO A 433 20.84 -24.35 20.98
N LEU A 434 19.97 -23.34 20.79
CA LEU A 434 20.32 -22.08 20.12
C LEU A 434 21.50 -21.38 20.85
N LEU A 435 21.40 -21.20 22.17
CA LEU A 435 22.44 -20.53 22.96
C LEU A 435 23.78 -21.30 22.91
N LYS A 436 23.73 -22.63 22.95
CA LYS A 436 24.92 -23.46 22.78
C LYS A 436 25.58 -23.17 21.43
N ARG A 437 24.83 -23.32 20.34
CA ARG A 437 25.36 -23.11 18.99
C ARG A 437 25.81 -21.67 18.76
N ALA A 438 25.02 -20.69 19.19
CA ALA A 438 25.38 -19.29 19.06
C ALA A 438 26.70 -18.96 19.78
N SER A 439 26.94 -19.53 20.97
CA SER A 439 28.18 -19.31 21.72
C SER A 439 29.43 -19.96 21.09
N GLU A 440 29.25 -20.96 20.23
CA GLU A 440 30.32 -21.59 19.49
C GLU A 440 30.82 -20.74 18.28
N ILE A 441 29.97 -19.89 17.74
CA ILE A 441 30.23 -19.12 16.52
C ILE A 441 30.23 -17.58 16.73
N ASP A 442 29.73 -17.10 17.86
CA ASP A 442 29.69 -15.69 18.23
C ASP A 442 30.26 -15.50 19.65
N PRO A 443 31.48 -14.96 19.80
CA PRO A 443 32.12 -14.78 21.11
C PRO A 443 31.37 -13.83 22.06
N ALA A 444 30.45 -13.02 21.53
CA ALA A 444 29.61 -12.14 22.34
C ALA A 444 28.45 -12.87 23.04
N VAL A 445 28.20 -14.13 22.69
CA VAL A 445 27.11 -14.95 23.25
C VAL A 445 27.62 -15.85 24.34
N LEU A 446 27.06 -15.74 25.54
CA LEU A 446 27.34 -16.65 26.65
C LEU A 446 26.56 -17.98 26.45
N SER A 447 27.28 -19.10 26.54
CA SER A 447 26.63 -20.43 26.56
C SER A 447 25.76 -20.60 27.81
N PRO A 448 24.78 -21.56 27.79
CA PRO A 448 23.96 -21.86 28.97
C PRO A 448 24.78 -22.08 30.25
N LEU A 449 25.91 -22.79 30.17
CA LEU A 449 26.78 -23.01 31.30
C LEU A 449 27.43 -21.72 31.82
N GLN A 450 27.99 -20.89 30.92
CA GLN A 450 28.60 -19.61 31.29
C GLN A 450 27.60 -18.67 31.95
N ARG A 451 26.34 -18.63 31.49
CA ARG A 451 25.27 -17.82 32.11
C ARG A 451 24.99 -18.25 33.55
N VAL A 452 24.89 -19.55 33.79
CA VAL A 452 24.69 -20.07 35.15
C VAL A 452 25.89 -19.76 36.04
N GLU A 453 27.13 -19.98 35.56
CA GLU A 453 28.37 -19.69 36.31
C GLU A 453 28.54 -18.21 36.64
N GLN A 454 28.20 -17.32 35.71
CA GLN A 454 28.26 -15.87 35.95
C GLN A 454 27.40 -15.43 37.13
N CYS A 455 26.28 -16.11 37.38
CA CYS A 455 25.34 -15.75 38.41
C CYS A 455 25.56 -16.49 39.75
N ILE A 456 26.52 -17.37 39.86
CA ILE A 456 26.94 -18.04 41.11
C ILE A 456 28.04 -17.24 41.82
N ARG A 457 28.82 -16.45 41.04
CA ARG A 457 29.86 -15.57 41.56
C ARG A 457 29.24 -14.42 42.34
#